data_2ce3b1877bbe608ca66ed002e36a9537
#
_entry.id   2ce3b1877bbe608ca66ed002e36a9537
#
_cell.length_a   1.000
_cell.length_b   1.000
_cell.length_c   1.000
_cell.angle_alpha   90.00
_cell.angle_beta   90.00
_cell.angle_gamma   90.00
#
_symmetry.space_group_name_H-M   'P 1'
#
loop_
_entity.id
_entity.type
_entity.pdbx_description
1 polymer ?
#
loop_
_entity_poly.entity_id
_entity_poly.type
_entity_poly.pdbx_seq_one_letter_code
_entity_poly.pdbx_strand_id
1 'polypeptide(L)'
;MAEAASVAERRAGLEQALARIRHHTTSKLENQRAPAQLLAAIEATLAERAAADATEEAGGPTAYLLALESLLGAESVTPDVHASAVYLLATVLPHVAPGVVRAKSVVLLSAVAAPLAEPHGASEHMNARIRAALGVFEALLEHVPPHDRTTLERERTWTTVWDLVLALCIDARPKVRRRAHELVAHVLGLPAWKHNHPYAARTMRWAAQTLERVAAARGVASTKTRIDYDKKSGQAKNAKRAALERQQSAADGAASTGIWVSALLQMLVPLVPVDATAPLVPALLALPALSNPFLTLAVYDVFAALFRAPVQRSALDAIDEAPRRDATLVRQTIQALREPAHVPAHTDVQTLPAYLRVLESCMVCLLYTSDA
;
A
#
# COMPACT_ATOMS: atom_id res chain seq x y z
N MET A 1 22.38 -8.74 11.53
CA MET A 1 23.44 -8.85 10.51
C MET A 1 22.88 -9.71 9.38
N ALA A 2 22.21 -9.12 8.41
CA ALA A 2 21.92 -9.81 7.15
C ALA A 2 23.24 -9.76 6.35
N GLU A 3 23.96 -10.87 6.34
CA GLU A 3 25.15 -11.06 5.54
C GLU A 3 24.74 -10.89 4.07
N ALA A 4 25.39 -9.97 3.38
CA ALA A 4 25.12 -9.76 1.96
C ALA A 4 25.36 -11.07 1.24
N ALA A 5 24.33 -11.63 0.60
CA ALA A 5 24.43 -12.85 -0.18
C ALA A 5 25.66 -12.80 -1.07
N SER A 6 26.40 -13.89 -1.16
CA SER A 6 27.60 -13.96 -1.99
C SER A 6 27.24 -13.71 -3.47
N VAL A 7 28.20 -13.31 -4.27
CA VAL A 7 27.99 -13.10 -5.72
C VAL A 7 27.41 -14.38 -6.37
N ALA A 8 27.90 -15.54 -5.95
CA ALA A 8 27.43 -16.83 -6.44
C ALA A 8 25.97 -17.11 -6.06
N GLU A 9 25.56 -16.79 -4.83
CA GLU A 9 24.16 -16.96 -4.37
C GLU A 9 23.21 -16.03 -5.10
N ARG A 10 23.59 -14.77 -5.30
CA ARG A 10 22.79 -13.82 -6.09
C ARG A 10 22.62 -14.28 -7.54
N ARG A 11 23.69 -14.79 -8.15
CA ARG A 11 23.65 -15.33 -9.51
C ARG A 11 22.75 -16.57 -9.61
N ALA A 12 22.88 -17.51 -8.67
CA ALA A 12 22.04 -18.70 -8.60
C ALA A 12 20.56 -18.36 -8.39
N GLY A 13 20.26 -17.41 -7.51
CA GLY A 13 18.90 -16.92 -7.27
C GLY A 13 18.29 -16.28 -8.52
N LEU A 14 19.05 -15.44 -9.23
CA LEU A 14 18.62 -14.86 -10.49
C LEU A 14 18.32 -15.96 -11.54
N GLU A 15 19.22 -16.90 -11.73
CA GLU A 15 19.03 -18.00 -12.68
C GLU A 15 17.76 -18.80 -12.39
N GLN A 16 17.47 -19.09 -11.11
CA GLN A 16 16.24 -19.75 -10.72
C GLN A 16 14.99 -18.90 -11.03
N ALA A 17 15.06 -17.60 -10.82
CA ALA A 17 13.95 -16.69 -11.12
C ALA A 17 13.71 -16.58 -12.63
N LEU A 18 14.77 -16.41 -13.43
CA LEU A 18 14.68 -16.30 -14.89
C LEU A 18 14.27 -17.62 -15.55
N ALA A 19 14.68 -18.75 -15.03
CA ALA A 19 14.26 -20.06 -15.52
C ALA A 19 12.74 -20.22 -15.57
N ARG A 20 12.02 -19.70 -14.57
CA ARG A 20 10.55 -19.71 -14.55
C ARG A 20 9.94 -18.89 -15.69
N ILE A 21 10.59 -17.79 -16.09
CA ILE A 21 10.12 -16.92 -17.18
C ILE A 21 10.41 -17.55 -18.53
N ARG A 22 11.59 -18.15 -18.73
CA ARG A 22 12.02 -18.79 -20.01
C ARG A 22 11.01 -19.85 -20.50
N HIS A 23 10.33 -20.55 -19.61
CA HIS A 23 9.33 -21.56 -19.99
C HIS A 23 8.08 -20.97 -20.68
N HIS A 24 7.88 -19.66 -20.61
CA HIS A 24 6.68 -19.00 -21.13
C HIS A 24 6.83 -18.42 -22.56
N THR A 25 7.93 -18.67 -23.28
CA THR A 25 8.15 -18.15 -24.64
C THR A 25 7.07 -18.53 -25.65
N THR A 26 6.43 -19.70 -25.46
CA THR A 26 5.34 -20.21 -26.30
C THR A 26 3.96 -20.12 -25.60
N SER A 27 3.87 -19.43 -24.48
CA SER A 27 2.60 -19.27 -23.74
C SER A 27 1.52 -18.60 -24.61
N LYS A 28 0.27 -19.05 -24.48
CA LYS A 28 -0.88 -18.40 -25.12
C LYS A 28 -1.24 -17.07 -24.46
N LEU A 29 -0.79 -16.86 -23.22
CA LEU A 29 -1.03 -15.62 -22.46
C LEU A 29 0.04 -14.61 -22.79
N GLU A 30 -0.37 -13.48 -23.39
CA GLU A 30 0.52 -12.39 -23.81
C GLU A 30 1.39 -11.86 -22.65
N ASN A 31 0.78 -11.67 -21.49
CA ASN A 31 1.45 -11.19 -20.27
C ASN A 31 2.54 -12.14 -19.72
N GLN A 32 2.61 -13.38 -20.20
CA GLN A 32 3.68 -14.34 -19.91
C GLN A 32 4.67 -14.42 -21.07
N ARG A 33 4.14 -14.43 -22.30
CA ARG A 33 4.95 -14.61 -23.52
C ARG A 33 5.85 -13.40 -23.77
N ALA A 34 5.33 -12.18 -23.70
CA ALA A 34 6.08 -10.97 -24.02
C ALA A 34 7.32 -10.78 -23.11
N PRO A 35 7.25 -10.93 -21.77
CA PRO A 35 8.44 -10.88 -20.93
C PRO A 35 9.44 -12.00 -21.22
N ALA A 36 8.98 -13.21 -21.58
CA ALA A 36 9.85 -14.32 -21.91
C ALA A 36 10.60 -14.10 -23.24
N GLN A 37 9.94 -13.54 -24.24
CA GLN A 37 10.56 -13.20 -25.52
C GLN A 37 11.55 -12.03 -25.35
N LEU A 38 11.22 -11.03 -24.54
CA LEU A 38 12.15 -9.95 -24.23
C LEU A 38 13.38 -10.46 -23.49
N LEU A 39 13.19 -11.35 -22.52
CA LEU A 39 14.31 -12.00 -21.81
C LEU A 39 15.23 -12.72 -22.77
N ALA A 40 14.69 -13.52 -23.68
CA ALA A 40 15.49 -14.23 -24.70
C ALA A 40 16.30 -13.28 -25.59
N ALA A 41 15.73 -12.14 -25.98
CA ALA A 41 16.44 -11.11 -26.75
C ALA A 41 17.58 -10.46 -25.93
N ILE A 42 17.35 -10.16 -24.65
CA ILE A 42 18.38 -9.62 -23.74
C ILE A 42 19.51 -10.66 -23.58
N GLU A 43 19.18 -11.90 -23.33
CA GLU A 43 20.16 -12.98 -23.18
C GLU A 43 21.02 -13.18 -24.44
N ALA A 44 20.44 -13.13 -25.63
CA ALA A 44 21.17 -13.17 -26.89
C ALA A 44 22.17 -12.00 -27.00
N THR A 45 21.71 -10.76 -26.71
CA THR A 45 22.57 -9.56 -26.73
C THR A 45 23.71 -9.64 -25.72
N LEU A 46 23.43 -10.15 -24.51
CA LEU A 46 24.46 -10.33 -23.47
C LEU A 46 25.47 -11.40 -23.88
N ALA A 47 25.03 -12.49 -24.51
CA ALA A 47 25.93 -13.55 -25.02
C ALA A 47 26.85 -13.03 -26.17
N GLU A 48 26.33 -12.21 -27.09
CA GLU A 48 27.12 -11.58 -28.13
C GLU A 48 28.20 -10.65 -27.56
N ARG A 49 27.84 -9.83 -26.54
CA ARG A 49 28.81 -8.97 -25.85
C ARG A 49 29.88 -9.77 -25.12
N ALA A 50 29.50 -10.86 -24.44
CA ALA A 50 30.42 -11.76 -23.76
C ALA A 50 31.44 -12.36 -24.71
N ALA A 51 30.99 -12.76 -25.90
CA ALA A 51 31.86 -13.31 -26.94
C ALA A 51 32.85 -12.27 -27.50
N ALA A 52 32.46 -10.98 -27.49
CA ALA A 52 33.31 -9.88 -27.96
C ALA A 52 34.36 -9.44 -26.94
N ASP A 53 34.01 -9.39 -25.65
CA ASP A 53 34.85 -8.76 -24.61
C ASP A 53 35.58 -9.77 -23.70
N ALA A 54 35.36 -11.08 -23.85
CA ALA A 54 35.99 -12.17 -23.08
C ALA A 54 35.92 -11.96 -21.52
N THR A 55 34.94 -11.20 -21.02
CA THR A 55 34.77 -10.93 -19.59
C THR A 55 33.80 -11.89 -18.94
N GLU A 56 34.20 -12.48 -17.78
CA GLU A 56 33.37 -13.43 -17.02
C GLU A 56 32.04 -12.83 -16.48
N GLU A 57 31.90 -11.50 -16.49
CA GLU A 57 30.74 -10.80 -15.91
C GLU A 57 29.51 -10.68 -16.83
N ALA A 58 29.60 -11.15 -18.07
CA ALA A 58 28.58 -10.90 -19.09
C ALA A 58 27.18 -11.51 -18.81
N GLY A 59 27.03 -12.42 -17.85
CA GLY A 59 25.74 -13.01 -17.45
C GLY A 59 25.32 -12.73 -16.02
N GLY A 60 25.93 -11.76 -15.33
CA GLY A 60 25.62 -11.45 -13.94
C GLY A 60 24.39 -10.54 -13.77
N PRO A 61 23.80 -10.47 -12.56
CA PRO A 61 22.60 -9.63 -12.28
C PRO A 61 22.76 -8.17 -12.71
N THR A 62 23.97 -7.61 -12.60
CA THR A 62 24.28 -6.23 -13.00
C THR A 62 24.18 -6.05 -14.53
N ALA A 63 24.58 -7.05 -15.32
CA ALA A 63 24.48 -6.98 -16.79
C ALA A 63 23.01 -6.92 -17.25
N TYR A 64 22.14 -7.74 -16.64
CA TYR A 64 20.69 -7.65 -16.89
C TYR A 64 20.11 -6.31 -16.48
N LEU A 65 20.50 -5.77 -15.32
CA LEU A 65 20.04 -4.45 -14.87
C LEU A 65 20.42 -3.36 -15.88
N LEU A 66 21.67 -3.33 -16.37
CA LEU A 66 22.13 -2.32 -17.33
C LEU A 66 21.42 -2.45 -18.69
N ALA A 67 21.19 -3.67 -19.15
CA ALA A 67 20.42 -3.91 -20.37
C ALA A 67 18.97 -3.40 -20.25
N LEU A 68 18.30 -3.68 -19.13
CA LEU A 68 16.94 -3.22 -18.84
C LEU A 68 16.88 -1.69 -18.65
N GLU A 69 17.86 -1.09 -17.98
CA GLU A 69 17.98 0.36 -17.82
C GLU A 69 18.11 1.05 -19.19
N SER A 70 18.98 0.54 -20.06
CA SER A 70 19.15 1.05 -21.41
C SER A 70 17.85 0.97 -22.22
N LEU A 71 17.12 -0.12 -22.09
CA LEU A 71 15.83 -0.31 -22.76
C LEU A 71 14.77 0.66 -22.23
N LEU A 72 14.67 0.84 -20.93
CA LEU A 72 13.69 1.75 -20.30
C LEU A 72 13.98 3.23 -20.62
N GLY A 73 15.23 3.59 -20.90
CA GLY A 73 15.64 4.93 -21.31
C GLY A 73 15.49 5.22 -22.82
N ALA A 74 15.15 4.23 -23.64
CA ALA A 74 15.04 4.41 -25.08
C ALA A 74 13.67 5.01 -25.49
N GLU A 75 13.67 6.08 -26.27
CA GLU A 75 12.46 6.81 -26.68
C GLU A 75 11.50 6.01 -27.58
N SER A 76 11.98 4.96 -28.24
CA SER A 76 11.22 4.19 -29.24
C SER A 76 10.56 2.92 -28.69
N VAL A 77 10.54 2.73 -27.37
CA VAL A 77 10.00 1.50 -26.74
C VAL A 77 8.47 1.52 -26.72
N THR A 78 7.86 0.46 -27.25
CA THR A 78 6.41 0.30 -27.21
C THR A 78 5.93 0.08 -25.74
N PRO A 79 4.68 0.45 -25.41
CA PRO A 79 4.14 0.25 -24.05
C PRO A 79 4.24 -1.20 -23.54
N ASP A 80 4.07 -2.20 -24.42
CA ASP A 80 4.12 -3.62 -24.08
C ASP A 80 5.55 -4.09 -23.76
N VAL A 81 6.53 -3.63 -24.53
CA VAL A 81 7.96 -3.89 -24.27
C VAL A 81 8.37 -3.20 -22.96
N HIS A 82 7.94 -1.96 -22.74
CA HIS A 82 8.18 -1.25 -21.49
C HIS A 82 7.56 -2.01 -20.29
N ALA A 83 6.32 -2.51 -20.40
CA ALA A 83 5.68 -3.30 -19.34
C ALA A 83 6.47 -4.59 -19.04
N SER A 84 6.95 -5.27 -20.10
CA SER A 84 7.77 -6.47 -19.96
C SER A 84 9.14 -6.15 -19.33
N ALA A 85 9.77 -5.04 -19.70
CA ALA A 85 11.03 -4.59 -19.10
C ALA A 85 10.89 -4.27 -17.62
N VAL A 86 9.83 -3.57 -17.21
CA VAL A 86 9.52 -3.30 -15.78
C VAL A 86 9.28 -4.60 -15.00
N TYR A 87 8.60 -5.58 -15.62
CA TYR A 87 8.38 -6.89 -14.99
C TYR A 87 9.71 -7.65 -14.79
N LEU A 88 10.58 -7.68 -15.80
CA LEU A 88 11.91 -8.31 -15.69
C LEU A 88 12.78 -7.56 -14.67
N LEU A 89 12.71 -6.23 -14.64
CA LEU A 89 13.42 -5.42 -13.66
C LEU A 89 13.03 -5.79 -12.21
N ALA A 90 11.73 -5.94 -11.94
CA ALA A 90 11.25 -6.38 -10.62
C ALA A 90 11.80 -7.76 -10.22
N THR A 91 12.06 -8.63 -11.22
CA THR A 91 12.63 -9.97 -10.99
C THR A 91 14.15 -9.92 -10.78
N VAL A 92 14.86 -9.03 -11.47
CA VAL A 92 16.32 -8.93 -11.45
C VAL A 92 16.84 -8.20 -10.20
N LEU A 93 16.17 -7.10 -9.81
CA LEU A 93 16.63 -6.20 -8.74
C LEU A 93 16.97 -6.86 -7.42
N PRO A 94 16.20 -7.85 -6.89
CA PRO A 94 16.52 -8.52 -5.63
C PRO A 94 17.89 -9.25 -5.65
N HIS A 95 18.41 -9.53 -6.84
CA HIS A 95 19.66 -10.27 -7.04
C HIS A 95 20.85 -9.35 -7.36
N VAL A 96 20.63 -8.05 -7.58
CA VAL A 96 21.69 -7.08 -7.86
C VAL A 96 22.38 -6.66 -6.56
N ALA A 97 23.66 -6.33 -6.65
CA ALA A 97 24.40 -5.86 -5.48
C ALA A 97 23.80 -4.54 -4.94
N PRO A 98 23.57 -4.41 -3.61
CA PRO A 98 22.90 -3.24 -3.02
C PRO A 98 23.54 -1.88 -3.40
N GLY A 99 24.86 -1.83 -3.52
CA GLY A 99 25.57 -0.63 -3.95
C GLY A 99 25.22 -0.17 -5.36
N VAL A 100 25.05 -1.13 -6.28
CA VAL A 100 24.65 -0.84 -7.67
C VAL A 100 23.19 -0.37 -7.73
N VAL A 101 22.29 -1.04 -7.01
CA VAL A 101 20.87 -0.64 -6.93
C VAL A 101 20.74 0.79 -6.40
N ARG A 102 21.47 1.14 -5.32
CA ARG A 102 21.47 2.49 -4.76
C ARG A 102 21.99 3.53 -5.75
N ALA A 103 23.10 3.24 -6.43
CA ALA A 103 23.66 4.16 -7.45
C ALA A 103 22.71 4.44 -8.61
N LYS A 104 21.82 3.48 -8.94
CA LYS A 104 20.85 3.57 -10.03
C LYS A 104 19.44 3.96 -9.58
N SER A 105 19.19 4.13 -8.29
CA SER A 105 17.86 4.31 -7.71
C SER A 105 17.07 5.47 -8.33
N VAL A 106 17.70 6.62 -8.59
CA VAL A 106 17.02 7.79 -9.17
C VAL A 106 16.48 7.50 -10.57
N VAL A 107 17.28 6.84 -11.41
CA VAL A 107 16.86 6.47 -12.78
C VAL A 107 15.72 5.45 -12.73
N LEU A 108 15.87 4.44 -11.89
CA LEU A 108 14.86 3.39 -11.70
C LEU A 108 13.55 3.93 -11.12
N LEU A 109 13.61 4.87 -10.17
CA LEU A 109 12.43 5.57 -9.64
C LEU A 109 11.68 6.35 -10.73
N SER A 110 12.41 7.02 -11.62
CA SER A 110 11.81 7.73 -12.75
C SER A 110 11.07 6.78 -13.69
N ALA A 111 11.64 5.60 -13.95
CA ALA A 111 11.03 4.58 -14.81
C ALA A 111 9.73 3.99 -14.23
N VAL A 112 9.59 3.91 -12.90
CA VAL A 112 8.39 3.38 -12.25
C VAL A 112 7.34 4.45 -11.95
N ALA A 113 7.71 5.72 -11.85
CA ALA A 113 6.78 6.79 -11.50
C ALA A 113 5.67 6.95 -12.55
N ALA A 114 5.99 6.88 -13.84
CA ALA A 114 5.03 7.03 -14.93
C ALA A 114 3.94 5.92 -14.91
N PRO A 115 4.28 4.62 -14.83
CA PRO A 115 3.28 3.55 -14.68
C PRO A 115 2.39 3.70 -13.45
N LEU A 116 2.92 4.17 -12.32
CA LEU A 116 2.16 4.34 -11.09
C LEU A 116 1.21 5.54 -11.12
N ALA A 117 1.52 6.55 -11.94
CA ALA A 117 0.69 7.75 -12.10
C ALA A 117 -0.44 7.58 -13.13
N GLU A 118 -0.51 6.45 -13.82
CA GLU A 118 -1.49 6.25 -14.89
C GLU A 118 -2.94 6.24 -14.39
N PRO A 119 -3.86 6.98 -15.08
CA PRO A 119 -5.22 7.14 -14.63
C PRO A 119 -6.02 5.81 -14.64
N HIS A 120 -7.04 5.76 -13.81
CA HIS A 120 -7.97 4.62 -13.70
C HIS A 120 -8.70 4.37 -15.02
N GLY A 121 -8.85 3.11 -15.42
CA GLY A 121 -9.65 2.71 -16.59
C GLY A 121 -8.87 2.03 -17.71
N ALA A 122 -7.58 1.81 -17.53
CA ALA A 122 -6.75 1.17 -18.51
C ALA A 122 -6.96 -0.36 -18.61
N SER A 123 -6.56 -0.92 -19.74
CA SER A 123 -6.64 -2.35 -20.08
C SER A 123 -5.97 -3.27 -19.05
N GLU A 124 -6.20 -4.58 -19.16
CA GLU A 124 -5.60 -5.58 -18.27
C GLU A 124 -4.05 -5.56 -18.32
N HIS A 125 -3.46 -5.22 -19.46
CA HIS A 125 -2.01 -5.01 -19.62
C HIS A 125 -1.49 -3.92 -18.69
N MET A 126 -2.24 -2.84 -18.51
CA MET A 126 -1.91 -1.75 -17.60
C MET A 126 -1.86 -2.21 -16.15
N ASN A 127 -2.77 -3.09 -15.75
CA ASN A 127 -2.76 -3.66 -14.38
C ASN A 127 -1.50 -4.49 -14.12
N ALA A 128 -1.00 -5.22 -15.10
CA ALA A 128 0.24 -5.98 -14.99
C ALA A 128 1.45 -5.04 -14.85
N ARG A 129 1.51 -3.97 -15.65
CA ARG A 129 2.56 -2.95 -15.61
C ARG A 129 2.64 -2.23 -14.27
N ILE A 130 1.50 -1.79 -13.73
CA ILE A 130 1.43 -1.14 -12.40
C ILE A 130 1.92 -2.10 -11.31
N ARG A 131 1.48 -3.36 -11.32
CA ARG A 131 1.93 -4.34 -10.32
C ARG A 131 3.42 -4.64 -10.41
N ALA A 132 3.98 -4.65 -11.62
CA ALA A 132 5.41 -4.80 -11.83
C ALA A 132 6.17 -3.56 -11.31
N ALA A 133 5.69 -2.35 -11.59
CA ALA A 133 6.27 -1.12 -11.05
C ALA A 133 6.24 -1.06 -9.52
N LEU A 134 5.17 -1.54 -8.89
CA LEU A 134 5.11 -1.72 -7.43
C LEU A 134 6.20 -2.70 -6.95
N GLY A 135 6.44 -3.80 -7.67
CA GLY A 135 7.51 -4.75 -7.34
C GLY A 135 8.92 -4.16 -7.47
N VAL A 136 9.16 -3.33 -8.48
CA VAL A 136 10.42 -2.60 -8.62
C VAL A 136 10.62 -1.63 -7.45
N PHE A 137 9.60 -0.86 -7.09
CA PHE A 137 9.69 0.10 -6.01
C PHE A 137 9.92 -0.58 -4.65
N GLU A 138 9.25 -1.70 -4.40
CA GLU A 138 9.48 -2.53 -3.20
C GLU A 138 10.94 -2.99 -3.10
N ALA A 139 11.47 -3.56 -4.17
CA ALA A 139 12.86 -4.00 -4.22
C ALA A 139 13.86 -2.84 -4.02
N LEU A 140 13.55 -1.65 -4.55
CA LEU A 140 14.38 -0.47 -4.30
C LEU A 140 14.38 -0.08 -2.81
N LEU A 141 13.23 -0.09 -2.14
CA LEU A 141 13.11 0.24 -0.71
C LEU A 141 13.82 -0.77 0.20
N GLU A 142 13.82 -2.06 -0.16
CA GLU A 142 14.57 -3.10 0.58
C GLU A 142 16.09 -2.85 0.57
N HIS A 143 16.59 -2.17 -0.48
CA HIS A 143 18.01 -1.86 -0.62
C HIS A 143 18.44 -0.56 0.08
N VAL A 144 17.51 0.21 0.65
CA VAL A 144 17.85 1.41 1.43
C VAL A 144 18.07 1.03 2.89
N PRO A 145 19.28 1.14 3.40
CA PRO A 145 19.56 0.79 4.78
C PRO A 145 19.08 1.89 5.75
N PRO A 146 18.85 1.57 7.04
CA PRO A 146 18.37 2.53 8.03
C PRO A 146 19.25 3.78 8.23
N HIS A 147 20.54 3.69 7.97
CA HIS A 147 21.43 4.87 8.07
C HIS A 147 21.23 5.88 6.93
N ASP A 148 20.62 5.47 5.81
CA ASP A 148 20.24 6.34 4.69
C ASP A 148 18.80 6.89 4.84
N ARG A 149 18.27 6.94 6.06
CA ARG A 149 16.92 7.45 6.36
C ARG A 149 16.64 8.80 5.71
N THR A 150 17.63 9.68 5.69
CA THR A 150 17.53 11.03 5.11
C THR A 150 17.22 11.02 3.61
N THR A 151 17.67 10.01 2.88
CA THR A 151 17.34 9.82 1.46
C THR A 151 15.83 9.67 1.27
N LEU A 152 15.19 8.78 2.05
CA LEU A 152 13.74 8.57 1.98
C LEU A 152 12.93 9.79 2.43
N GLU A 153 13.43 10.55 3.42
CA GLU A 153 12.72 11.69 3.99
C GLU A 153 12.85 12.96 3.14
N ARG A 154 14.00 13.20 2.52
CA ARG A 154 14.34 14.47 1.88
C ARG A 154 14.27 14.44 0.36
N GLU A 155 14.56 13.31 -0.26
CA GLU A 155 14.51 13.22 -1.72
C GLU A 155 13.06 13.16 -2.22
N ARG A 156 12.68 14.21 -2.95
CA ARG A 156 11.32 14.40 -3.44
C ARG A 156 10.83 13.23 -4.32
N THR A 157 11.71 12.63 -5.10
CA THR A 157 11.36 11.52 -5.99
C THR A 157 10.83 10.32 -5.21
N TRP A 158 11.51 9.92 -4.13
CA TRP A 158 11.08 8.82 -3.27
C TRP A 158 9.72 9.08 -2.61
N THR A 159 9.55 10.30 -2.07
CA THR A 159 8.28 10.67 -1.42
C THR A 159 7.13 10.77 -2.42
N THR A 160 7.38 11.24 -3.65
CA THR A 160 6.38 11.30 -4.71
C THR A 160 5.92 9.91 -5.14
N VAL A 161 6.86 8.98 -5.36
CA VAL A 161 6.51 7.59 -5.71
C VAL A 161 5.75 6.92 -4.56
N TRP A 162 6.13 7.16 -3.30
CA TRP A 162 5.37 6.66 -2.15
C TRP A 162 3.92 7.17 -2.14
N ASP A 163 3.70 8.46 -2.42
CA ASP A 163 2.35 9.03 -2.49
C ASP A 163 1.51 8.41 -3.62
N LEU A 164 2.13 8.08 -4.77
CA LEU A 164 1.46 7.33 -5.84
C LEU A 164 1.06 5.92 -5.37
N VAL A 165 1.93 5.23 -4.63
CA VAL A 165 1.59 3.92 -4.03
C VAL A 165 0.41 4.05 -3.06
N LEU A 166 0.41 5.07 -2.20
CA LEU A 166 -0.71 5.30 -1.29
C LEU A 166 -2.03 5.58 -2.06
N ALA A 167 -1.97 6.33 -3.15
CA ALA A 167 -3.14 6.52 -4.02
C ALA A 167 -3.67 5.20 -4.60
N LEU A 168 -2.77 4.27 -4.97
CA LEU A 168 -3.15 2.94 -5.44
C LEU A 168 -3.76 2.03 -4.35
N CYS A 169 -3.56 2.36 -3.07
CA CYS A 169 -4.22 1.64 -1.96
C CYS A 169 -5.74 1.82 -1.93
N ILE A 170 -6.26 2.82 -2.63
CA ILE A 170 -7.70 3.05 -2.81
C ILE A 170 -8.15 2.91 -4.27
N ASP A 171 -7.36 2.24 -5.10
CA ASP A 171 -7.67 1.99 -6.50
C ASP A 171 -8.91 1.08 -6.66
N ALA A 172 -9.76 1.38 -7.63
CA ALA A 172 -10.95 0.58 -7.91
C ALA A 172 -10.61 -0.85 -8.36
N ARG A 173 -9.44 -1.06 -8.98
CA ARG A 173 -8.96 -2.36 -9.46
C ARG A 173 -8.46 -3.24 -8.32
N PRO A 174 -9.15 -4.36 -7.96
CA PRO A 174 -8.81 -5.13 -6.76
C PRO A 174 -7.39 -5.71 -6.75
N LYS A 175 -6.88 -6.14 -7.91
CA LYS A 175 -5.52 -6.71 -8.03
C LYS A 175 -4.42 -5.67 -7.81
N VAL A 176 -4.65 -4.42 -8.25
CA VAL A 176 -3.71 -3.30 -8.04
C VAL A 176 -3.74 -2.88 -6.56
N ARG A 177 -4.94 -2.62 -6.02
CA ARG A 177 -5.13 -2.24 -4.63
C ARG A 177 -4.51 -3.24 -3.66
N ARG A 178 -4.79 -4.54 -3.86
CA ARG A 178 -4.22 -5.60 -3.02
C ARG A 178 -2.70 -5.59 -3.05
N ARG A 179 -2.09 -5.47 -4.24
CA ARG A 179 -0.63 -5.42 -4.38
C ARG A 179 -0.03 -4.18 -3.70
N ALA A 180 -0.71 -3.02 -3.80
CA ALA A 180 -0.29 -1.81 -3.09
C ALA A 180 -0.36 -1.98 -1.56
N HIS A 181 -1.43 -2.59 -1.03
CA HIS A 181 -1.54 -2.93 0.40
C HIS A 181 -0.41 -3.85 0.86
N GLU A 182 -0.13 -4.91 0.10
CA GLU A 182 0.94 -5.87 0.38
C GLU A 182 2.31 -5.17 0.43
N LEU A 183 2.60 -4.29 -0.54
CA LEU A 183 3.84 -3.50 -0.57
C LEU A 183 3.96 -2.60 0.65
N VAL A 184 2.93 -1.80 0.95
CA VAL A 184 2.98 -0.86 2.08
C VAL A 184 3.18 -1.61 3.40
N ALA A 185 2.49 -2.72 3.60
CA ALA A 185 2.65 -3.55 4.80
C ALA A 185 4.04 -4.18 4.88
N HIS A 186 4.55 -4.72 3.77
CA HIS A 186 5.89 -5.30 3.71
C HIS A 186 6.97 -4.26 4.07
N VAL A 187 6.93 -3.10 3.41
CA VAL A 187 7.93 -2.04 3.60
C VAL A 187 7.93 -1.48 5.03
N LEU A 188 6.75 -1.18 5.58
CA LEU A 188 6.65 -0.68 6.96
C LEU A 188 7.02 -1.75 8.00
N GLY A 189 6.89 -3.03 7.64
CA GLY A 189 7.26 -4.18 8.46
C GLY A 189 8.72 -4.64 8.31
N LEU A 190 9.52 -3.99 7.47
CA LEU A 190 10.93 -4.39 7.27
C LEU A 190 11.70 -4.43 8.60
N PRO A 191 12.28 -5.59 8.99
CA PRO A 191 12.91 -5.76 10.31
C PRO A 191 14.07 -4.79 10.56
N ALA A 192 14.76 -4.37 9.50
CA ALA A 192 15.87 -3.41 9.58
C ALA A 192 15.45 -2.08 10.21
N TRP A 193 14.19 -1.65 10.07
CA TRP A 193 13.68 -0.39 10.58
C TRP A 193 13.07 -0.50 11.99
N LYS A 194 12.96 -1.70 12.56
CA LYS A 194 12.42 -1.93 13.92
C LYS A 194 11.11 -1.18 14.17
N HIS A 195 10.15 -1.30 13.27
CA HIS A 195 8.85 -0.61 13.29
C HIS A 195 8.90 0.93 13.23
N ASN A 196 10.03 1.52 12.88
CA ASN A 196 10.21 2.98 12.78
C ASN A 196 10.62 3.39 11.36
N HIS A 197 9.90 2.90 10.35
CA HIS A 197 10.15 3.26 8.96
C HIS A 197 9.83 4.75 8.72
N PRO A 198 10.63 5.51 7.93
CA PRO A 198 10.42 6.94 7.66
C PRO A 198 9.03 7.28 7.13
N TYR A 199 8.43 6.37 6.36
CA TYR A 199 7.11 6.58 5.78
C TYR A 199 5.93 6.26 6.72
N ALA A 200 6.15 5.73 7.93
CA ALA A 200 5.08 5.38 8.85
C ALA A 200 4.15 6.57 9.15
N ALA A 201 4.72 7.68 9.62
CA ALA A 201 3.94 8.88 9.95
C ALA A 201 3.25 9.50 8.72
N ARG A 202 3.88 9.45 7.53
CA ARG A 202 3.29 9.93 6.28
C ARG A 202 2.08 9.09 5.88
N THR A 203 2.20 7.77 5.97
CA THR A 203 1.12 6.81 5.66
C THR A 203 -0.06 6.99 6.60
N MET A 204 0.17 7.13 7.90
CA MET A 204 -0.90 7.33 8.87
C MET A 204 -1.63 8.66 8.67
N ARG A 205 -0.91 9.75 8.36
CA ARG A 205 -1.53 11.04 8.01
C ARG A 205 -2.35 10.96 6.72
N TRP A 206 -1.83 10.30 5.69
CA TRP A 206 -2.59 10.07 4.45
C TRP A 206 -3.88 9.28 4.71
N ALA A 207 -3.81 8.24 5.53
CA ALA A 207 -4.97 7.44 5.90
C ALA A 207 -6.01 8.29 6.66
N ALA A 208 -5.59 9.05 7.68
CA ALA A 208 -6.47 9.95 8.42
C ALA A 208 -7.16 10.97 7.50
N GLN A 209 -6.41 11.68 6.66
CA GLN A 209 -6.96 12.63 5.69
C GLN A 209 -7.92 11.99 4.68
N THR A 210 -7.68 10.74 4.31
CA THR A 210 -8.57 10.00 3.41
C THR A 210 -9.87 9.62 4.11
N LEU A 211 -9.82 9.19 5.36
CA LEU A 211 -11.00 8.92 6.16
C LEU A 211 -11.82 10.18 6.47
N GLU A 212 -11.17 11.32 6.73
CA GLU A 212 -11.83 12.62 6.88
C GLU A 212 -12.57 13.02 5.60
N ARG A 213 -11.97 12.80 4.42
CA ARG A 213 -12.64 13.04 3.14
C ARG A 213 -13.85 12.13 2.94
N VAL A 214 -13.76 10.86 3.36
CA VAL A 214 -14.90 9.92 3.35
C VAL A 214 -16.01 10.43 4.25
N ALA A 215 -15.70 10.88 5.46
CA ALA A 215 -16.67 11.43 6.40
C ALA A 215 -17.36 12.68 5.82
N ALA A 216 -16.60 13.63 5.28
CA ALA A 216 -17.11 14.84 4.66
C ALA A 216 -18.02 14.56 3.46
N ALA A 217 -17.63 13.64 2.57
CA ALA A 217 -18.42 13.27 1.40
C ALA A 217 -19.79 12.67 1.77
N ARG A 218 -19.85 11.89 2.86
CA ARG A 218 -21.09 11.29 3.36
C ARG A 218 -21.94 12.28 4.15
N GLY A 219 -21.35 13.17 4.92
CA GLY A 219 -22.04 14.24 5.64
C GLY A 219 -22.86 15.15 4.71
N VAL A 220 -22.30 15.50 3.56
CA VAL A 220 -22.99 16.27 2.51
C VAL A 220 -24.17 15.49 1.92
N ALA A 221 -24.07 14.16 1.76
CA ALA A 221 -25.14 13.34 1.26
C ALA A 221 -26.32 13.27 2.26
N SER A 222 -26.05 13.17 3.55
CA SER A 222 -27.07 13.10 4.61
C SER A 222 -27.85 14.37 4.80
N THR A 223 -27.24 15.55 4.67
CA THR A 223 -27.91 16.85 4.90
C THR A 223 -28.85 17.28 3.78
N LYS A 224 -28.69 16.73 2.56
CA LYS A 224 -29.53 17.09 1.40
C LYS A 224 -30.78 16.23 1.21
N THR A 225 -31.03 15.25 2.05
CA THR A 225 -32.18 14.32 1.91
C THR A 225 -33.48 14.90 2.45
N ARG A 226 -33.50 16.14 2.96
CA ARG A 226 -34.75 16.85 3.30
C ARG A 226 -35.36 17.41 2.01
N ILE A 227 -36.14 16.57 1.33
CA ILE A 227 -36.80 16.88 0.07
C ILE A 227 -38.04 17.70 0.37
N ASP A 228 -38.04 18.98 0.01
CA ASP A 228 -39.26 19.77 -0.16
C ASP A 228 -40.06 19.17 -1.33
N TYR A 229 -41.22 18.60 -1.00
CA TYR A 229 -42.18 18.14 -1.94
C TYR A 229 -42.90 19.33 -2.59
N ASP A 230 -42.26 19.99 -3.54
CA ASP A 230 -42.92 21.00 -4.36
C ASP A 230 -43.19 20.43 -5.76
N LYS A 231 -44.48 20.53 -6.14
CA LYS A 231 -45.05 20.02 -7.41
C LYS A 231 -44.54 20.86 -8.59
N LYS A 232 -43.48 20.48 -9.28
CA LYS A 232 -43.13 21.04 -10.59
C LYS A 232 -42.57 20.00 -11.56
N SER A 233 -43.21 19.98 -12.77
CA SER A 233 -42.89 19.38 -14.08
C SER A 233 -42.00 18.12 -14.18
N GLY A 234 -42.34 17.19 -15.08
CA GLY A 234 -41.67 15.89 -15.28
C GLY A 234 -40.16 15.94 -15.61
N GLN A 235 -39.69 16.98 -16.27
CA GLN A 235 -38.24 17.17 -16.56
C GLN A 235 -37.42 17.46 -15.31
N ALA A 236 -37.96 18.23 -14.35
CA ALA A 236 -37.32 18.47 -13.06
C ALA A 236 -37.25 17.20 -12.22
N LYS A 237 -38.19 16.26 -12.33
CA LYS A 237 -38.17 14.96 -11.64
C LYS A 237 -37.03 14.08 -12.13
N ASN A 238 -36.80 14.01 -13.44
CA ASN A 238 -35.73 13.18 -14.03
C ASN A 238 -34.35 13.73 -13.71
N ALA A 239 -34.15 15.05 -13.76
CA ALA A 239 -32.91 15.71 -13.36
C ALA A 239 -32.60 15.51 -11.86
N LYS A 240 -33.65 15.59 -11.01
CA LYS A 240 -33.55 15.38 -9.56
C LYS A 240 -33.22 13.92 -9.21
N ARG A 241 -33.84 12.95 -9.93
CA ARG A 241 -33.56 11.53 -9.80
C ARG A 241 -32.12 11.20 -10.22
N ALA A 242 -31.66 11.69 -11.36
CA ALA A 242 -30.28 11.53 -11.82
C ALA A 242 -29.25 12.18 -10.88
N ALA A 243 -29.58 13.30 -10.25
CA ALA A 243 -28.73 13.94 -9.24
C ALA A 243 -28.66 13.11 -7.95
N LEU A 244 -29.79 12.52 -7.51
CA LEU A 244 -29.86 11.64 -6.34
C LEU A 244 -29.10 10.33 -6.58
N GLU A 245 -29.23 9.73 -7.75
CA GLU A 245 -28.50 8.50 -8.15
C GLU A 245 -26.99 8.76 -8.19
N ARG A 246 -26.53 9.91 -8.73
CA ARG A 246 -25.11 10.31 -8.69
C ARG A 246 -24.60 10.53 -7.25
N GLN A 247 -25.42 11.11 -6.40
CA GLN A 247 -25.06 11.37 -5.00
C GLN A 247 -24.99 10.07 -4.19
N GLN A 248 -25.88 9.12 -4.41
CA GLN A 248 -25.80 7.78 -3.81
C GLN A 248 -24.57 7.02 -4.29
N SER A 249 -24.30 7.03 -5.60
CA SER A 249 -23.10 6.41 -6.18
C SER A 249 -21.81 7.00 -5.60
N ALA A 250 -21.74 8.32 -5.40
CA ALA A 250 -20.60 8.97 -4.77
C ALA A 250 -20.45 8.59 -3.28
N ALA A 251 -21.57 8.49 -2.56
CA ALA A 251 -21.56 8.07 -1.15
C ALA A 251 -21.14 6.59 -0.99
N ASP A 252 -21.56 5.73 -1.88
CA ASP A 252 -21.17 4.31 -1.90
C ASP A 252 -19.69 4.16 -2.27
N GLY A 253 -19.19 4.94 -3.21
CA GLY A 253 -17.76 5.02 -3.54
C GLY A 253 -16.92 5.49 -2.36
N ALA A 254 -17.39 6.50 -1.62
CA ALA A 254 -16.74 6.98 -0.41
C ALA A 254 -16.72 5.90 0.69
N ALA A 255 -17.82 5.17 0.90
CA ALA A 255 -17.87 4.07 1.87
C ALA A 255 -16.88 2.95 1.50
N SER A 256 -16.83 2.58 0.23
CA SER A 256 -15.87 1.58 -0.27
C SER A 256 -14.43 2.02 0.00
N THR A 257 -14.09 3.29 -0.27
CA THR A 257 -12.78 3.87 0.05
C THR A 257 -12.46 3.76 1.54
N GLY A 258 -13.42 4.09 2.40
CA GLY A 258 -13.26 3.96 3.87
C GLY A 258 -12.97 2.52 4.29
N ILE A 259 -13.69 1.55 3.72
CA ILE A 259 -13.48 0.11 3.98
C ILE A 259 -12.08 -0.32 3.53
N TRP A 260 -11.61 0.12 2.35
CA TRP A 260 -10.28 -0.24 1.85
C TRP A 260 -9.15 0.34 2.70
N VAL A 261 -9.28 1.61 3.12
CA VAL A 261 -8.32 2.23 4.05
C VAL A 261 -8.33 1.52 5.41
N SER A 262 -9.51 1.15 5.93
CA SER A 262 -9.61 0.41 7.19
C SER A 262 -8.96 -0.97 7.09
N ALA A 263 -9.15 -1.69 5.99
CA ALA A 263 -8.47 -2.96 5.76
C ALA A 263 -6.94 -2.83 5.70
N LEU A 264 -6.43 -1.77 5.06
CA LEU A 264 -5.00 -1.46 5.08
C LEU A 264 -4.52 -1.17 6.51
N LEU A 265 -5.23 -0.32 7.26
CA LEU A 265 -4.87 0.05 8.63
C LEU A 265 -4.80 -1.15 9.59
N GLN A 266 -5.68 -2.14 9.44
CA GLN A 266 -5.61 -3.38 10.23
C GLN A 266 -4.27 -4.11 10.03
N MET A 267 -3.70 -4.05 8.83
CA MET A 267 -2.37 -4.63 8.55
C MET A 267 -1.24 -3.76 9.10
N LEU A 268 -1.38 -2.43 9.07
CA LEU A 268 -0.30 -1.49 9.35
C LEU A 268 -0.14 -1.13 10.82
N VAL A 269 -1.24 -1.07 11.57
CA VAL A 269 -1.22 -0.65 12.98
C VAL A 269 -0.17 -1.40 13.83
N PRO A 270 0.01 -2.73 13.70
CA PRO A 270 1.03 -3.44 14.45
C PRO A 270 2.47 -3.20 13.95
N LEU A 271 2.64 -2.54 12.80
CA LEU A 271 3.94 -2.36 12.13
C LEU A 271 4.50 -0.94 12.30
N VAL A 272 3.75 -0.02 12.87
CA VAL A 272 4.12 1.41 12.95
C VAL A 272 4.24 1.87 14.40
N PRO A 273 5.02 2.94 14.66
CA PRO A 273 5.11 3.54 15.99
C PRO A 273 3.74 4.03 16.47
N VAL A 274 3.49 3.91 17.77
CA VAL A 274 2.22 4.33 18.40
C VAL A 274 1.93 5.80 18.11
N ASP A 275 2.93 6.67 18.23
CA ASP A 275 2.78 8.11 18.01
C ASP A 275 2.33 8.45 16.58
N ALA A 276 2.77 7.66 15.62
CA ALA A 276 2.35 7.84 14.22
C ALA A 276 0.85 7.60 14.02
N THR A 277 0.18 6.84 14.91
CA THR A 277 -1.24 6.50 14.81
C THR A 277 -2.18 7.55 15.42
N ALA A 278 -1.67 8.53 16.15
CA ALA A 278 -2.49 9.55 16.81
C ALA A 278 -3.49 10.27 15.90
N PRO A 279 -3.15 10.66 14.65
CA PRO A 279 -4.08 11.31 13.74
C PRO A 279 -5.27 10.45 13.31
N LEU A 280 -5.19 9.11 13.47
CA LEU A 280 -6.26 8.20 13.03
C LEU A 280 -7.49 8.26 13.93
N VAL A 281 -7.31 8.47 15.24
CA VAL A 281 -8.41 8.36 16.22
C VAL A 281 -9.55 9.33 15.89
N PRO A 282 -9.34 10.65 15.73
CA PRO A 282 -10.42 11.57 15.40
C PRO A 282 -11.07 11.27 14.05
N ALA A 283 -10.27 10.88 13.05
CA ALA A 283 -10.78 10.53 11.72
C ALA A 283 -11.67 9.27 11.76
N LEU A 284 -11.31 8.27 12.54
CA LEU A 284 -12.09 7.05 12.73
C LEU A 284 -13.38 7.31 13.51
N LEU A 285 -13.36 8.17 14.53
CA LEU A 285 -14.55 8.51 15.33
C LEU A 285 -15.63 9.23 14.52
N ALA A 286 -15.27 9.91 13.45
CA ALA A 286 -16.24 10.58 12.58
C ALA A 286 -17.04 9.64 11.67
N LEU A 287 -16.62 8.38 11.49
CA LEU A 287 -17.19 7.46 10.49
C LEU A 287 -18.41 6.65 10.95
N PRO A 288 -18.51 6.11 12.18
CA PRO A 288 -19.66 5.29 12.60
C PRO A 288 -21.00 6.01 12.53
N ALA A 289 -21.01 7.33 12.73
CA ALA A 289 -22.20 8.17 12.62
C ALA A 289 -22.84 8.18 11.23
N LEU A 290 -22.19 7.60 10.22
CA LEU A 290 -22.59 7.67 8.81
C LEU A 290 -23.52 6.50 8.37
N SER A 291 -24.00 5.69 9.27
CA SER A 291 -25.04 4.67 9.04
C SER A 291 -24.71 3.66 7.94
N ASN A 292 -23.45 3.28 7.77
CA ASN A 292 -23.05 2.17 6.89
C ASN A 292 -22.48 1.02 7.74
N PRO A 293 -23.17 -0.12 7.87
CA PRO A 293 -22.77 -1.19 8.81
C PRO A 293 -21.40 -1.80 8.45
N PHE A 294 -21.08 -1.94 7.17
CA PHE A 294 -19.79 -2.52 6.73
C PHE A 294 -18.62 -1.57 7.05
N LEU A 295 -18.80 -0.26 6.82
CA LEU A 295 -17.80 0.73 7.17
C LEU A 295 -17.63 0.81 8.70
N THR A 296 -18.74 0.83 9.44
CA THR A 296 -18.72 0.85 10.91
C THR A 296 -17.98 -0.36 11.47
N LEU A 297 -18.26 -1.56 10.94
CA LEU A 297 -17.57 -2.79 11.34
C LEU A 297 -16.05 -2.69 11.06
N ALA A 298 -15.67 -2.26 9.85
CA ALA A 298 -14.27 -2.10 9.48
C ALA A 298 -13.53 -1.09 10.39
N VAL A 299 -14.20 0.00 10.78
CA VAL A 299 -13.66 1.01 11.70
C VAL A 299 -13.47 0.44 13.10
N TYR A 300 -14.43 -0.33 13.62
CA TYR A 300 -14.28 -0.97 14.93
C TYR A 300 -13.15 -1.99 14.94
N ASP A 301 -12.94 -2.73 13.87
CA ASP A 301 -11.81 -3.65 13.76
C ASP A 301 -10.46 -2.90 13.80
N VAL A 302 -10.38 -1.70 13.18
CA VAL A 302 -9.18 -0.83 13.31
C VAL A 302 -9.00 -0.33 14.75
N PHE A 303 -10.07 0.11 15.43
CA PHE A 303 -9.97 0.51 16.83
C PHE A 303 -9.50 -0.64 17.71
N ALA A 304 -10.06 -1.84 17.53
CA ALA A 304 -9.62 -3.01 18.27
C ALA A 304 -8.13 -3.33 18.03
N ALA A 305 -7.63 -3.13 16.79
CA ALA A 305 -6.22 -3.28 16.49
C ALA A 305 -5.37 -2.18 17.15
N LEU A 306 -5.84 -0.92 17.13
CA LEU A 306 -5.17 0.21 17.75
C LEU A 306 -4.96 0.05 19.26
N PHE A 307 -5.96 -0.48 19.97
CA PHE A 307 -5.95 -0.61 21.43
C PHE A 307 -5.66 -2.04 21.92
N ARG A 308 -5.38 -2.97 21.01
CA ARG A 308 -4.94 -4.31 21.40
C ARG A 308 -3.62 -4.20 22.14
N ALA A 309 -3.60 -4.69 23.39
CA ALA A 309 -2.35 -4.84 24.11
C ALA A 309 -1.39 -5.72 23.30
N PRO A 310 -0.08 -5.45 23.30
CA PRO A 310 0.88 -6.31 22.63
C PRO A 310 0.75 -7.71 23.23
N VAL A 311 0.21 -8.65 22.45
CA VAL A 311 0.09 -10.04 22.84
C VAL A 311 1.49 -10.58 23.04
N GLN A 312 1.82 -10.86 24.32
CA GLN A 312 2.88 -11.73 24.80
C GLN A 312 3.92 -12.16 23.76
N ARG A 313 4.91 -11.32 23.52
CA ARG A 313 6.23 -11.84 23.25
C ARG A 313 6.86 -12.06 24.62
N SER A 314 7.28 -13.29 24.91
CA SER A 314 7.89 -13.78 26.14
C SER A 314 7.93 -12.80 27.31
N ALA A 315 7.17 -13.09 28.34
CA ALA A 315 6.73 -12.20 29.42
C ALA A 315 7.83 -11.45 30.22
N LEU A 316 9.10 -11.58 29.91
CA LEU A 316 10.20 -10.96 30.63
C LEU A 316 10.93 -9.85 29.86
N ASP A 317 10.93 -9.88 28.51
CA ASP A 317 11.66 -8.87 27.74
C ASP A 317 10.79 -7.72 27.20
N ALA A 318 9.46 -7.79 27.40
CA ALA A 318 8.51 -6.88 26.79
C ALA A 318 8.02 -5.75 27.72
N ILE A 319 8.37 -5.76 29.00
CA ILE A 319 7.80 -4.81 29.97
C ILE A 319 8.42 -3.42 29.84
N ASP A 320 9.68 -3.31 29.42
CA ASP A 320 10.38 -2.02 29.36
C ASP A 320 10.34 -1.29 28.01
N GLU A 321 9.98 -1.94 26.90
CA GLU A 321 10.07 -1.35 25.55
C GLU A 321 8.74 -1.26 24.79
N ALA A 322 7.62 -1.72 25.35
CA ALA A 322 6.33 -1.57 24.66
C ALA A 322 5.91 -0.10 24.63
N PRO A 323 5.72 0.52 23.46
CA PRO A 323 5.31 1.92 23.38
C PRO A 323 3.92 2.04 24.03
N ARG A 324 3.87 2.70 25.17
CA ARG A 324 2.63 2.93 25.93
C ARG A 324 1.79 3.97 25.23
N ARG A 325 0.53 3.68 24.97
CA ARG A 325 -0.39 4.69 24.47
C ARG A 325 -0.71 5.69 25.57
N ASP A 326 -0.89 6.96 25.18
CA ASP A 326 -1.36 7.98 26.10
C ASP A 326 -2.72 7.58 26.70
N ALA A 327 -2.77 7.39 28.00
CA ALA A 327 -3.98 7.06 28.74
C ALA A 327 -5.10 8.09 28.52
N THR A 328 -4.75 9.35 28.28
CA THR A 328 -5.69 10.43 27.96
C THR A 328 -6.39 10.15 26.64
N LEU A 329 -5.65 9.75 25.60
CA LEU A 329 -6.22 9.40 24.30
C LEU A 329 -7.17 8.21 24.40
N VAL A 330 -6.82 7.19 25.18
CA VAL A 330 -7.69 6.02 25.41
C VAL A 330 -8.97 6.42 26.11
N ARG A 331 -8.89 7.23 27.18
CA ARG A 331 -10.07 7.73 27.91
C ARG A 331 -10.98 8.58 27.03
N GLN A 332 -10.42 9.48 26.25
CA GLN A 332 -11.16 10.31 25.27
C GLN A 332 -11.87 9.45 24.23
N THR A 333 -11.19 8.41 23.72
CA THR A 333 -11.80 7.46 22.78
C THR A 333 -12.97 6.71 23.39
N ILE A 334 -12.84 6.20 24.62
CA ILE A 334 -13.94 5.53 25.34
C ILE A 334 -15.10 6.50 25.53
N GLN A 335 -14.83 7.73 25.92
CA GLN A 335 -15.88 8.74 26.12
C GLN A 335 -16.63 9.02 24.83
N ALA A 336 -15.92 9.23 23.71
CA ALA A 336 -16.53 9.44 22.40
C ALA A 336 -17.34 8.23 21.93
N LEU A 337 -16.83 7.01 22.09
CA LEU A 337 -17.56 5.78 21.73
C LEU A 337 -18.84 5.55 22.55
N ARG A 338 -18.97 6.17 23.72
CA ARG A 338 -20.19 6.09 24.55
C ARG A 338 -21.27 7.09 24.11
N GLU A 339 -20.97 8.00 23.22
CA GLU A 339 -21.99 8.90 22.65
C GLU A 339 -23.05 8.10 21.88
N PRO A 340 -24.33 8.51 21.94
CA PRO A 340 -25.44 7.76 21.31
C PRO A 340 -25.24 7.51 19.82
N ALA A 341 -24.51 8.38 19.12
CA ALA A 341 -24.20 8.25 17.70
C ALA A 341 -23.29 7.04 17.37
N HIS A 342 -22.53 6.54 18.35
CA HIS A 342 -21.58 5.45 18.17
C HIS A 342 -22.07 4.12 18.74
N VAL A 343 -23.06 4.13 19.63
CA VAL A 343 -23.58 2.92 20.27
C VAL A 343 -24.51 2.18 19.30
N PRO A 344 -24.16 0.94 18.87
CA PRO A 344 -25.05 0.14 18.03
C PRO A 344 -26.34 -0.21 18.78
N ALA A 345 -27.43 -0.41 18.03
CA ALA A 345 -28.68 -0.92 18.58
C ALA A 345 -28.45 -2.32 19.21
N HIS A 346 -29.12 -2.62 20.32
CA HIS A 346 -29.03 -3.93 20.99
C HIS A 346 -29.41 -5.11 20.09
N THR A 347 -30.16 -4.86 19.03
CA THR A 347 -30.58 -5.85 18.03
C THR A 347 -29.60 -5.99 16.88
N ASP A 348 -28.55 -5.16 16.82
CA ASP A 348 -27.55 -5.23 15.76
C ASP A 348 -26.51 -6.31 16.05
N VAL A 349 -26.79 -7.51 15.57
CA VAL A 349 -25.97 -8.70 15.73
C VAL A 349 -24.62 -8.63 15.00
N GLN A 350 -24.43 -7.68 14.08
CA GLN A 350 -23.20 -7.55 13.32
C GLN A 350 -22.22 -6.55 13.95
N THR A 351 -22.67 -5.36 14.28
CA THR A 351 -21.79 -4.29 14.76
C THR A 351 -21.62 -4.27 16.26
N LEU A 352 -22.62 -4.73 17.04
CA LEU A 352 -22.54 -4.75 18.51
C LEU A 352 -21.36 -5.59 19.05
N PRO A 353 -21.09 -6.82 18.58
CA PRO A 353 -19.95 -7.60 19.06
C PRO A 353 -18.60 -6.93 18.74
N ALA A 354 -18.48 -6.25 17.58
CA ALA A 354 -17.28 -5.52 17.21
C ALA A 354 -17.07 -4.29 18.10
N TYR A 355 -18.15 -3.55 18.40
CA TYR A 355 -18.13 -2.42 19.32
C TYR A 355 -17.69 -2.85 20.74
N LEU A 356 -18.25 -3.95 21.26
CA LEU A 356 -17.86 -4.47 22.58
C LEU A 356 -16.39 -4.89 22.63
N ARG A 357 -15.86 -5.49 21.56
CA ARG A 357 -14.41 -5.80 21.45
C ARG A 357 -13.54 -4.55 21.50
N VAL A 358 -13.98 -3.44 20.92
CA VAL A 358 -13.25 -2.16 21.00
C VAL A 358 -13.20 -1.68 22.45
N LEU A 359 -14.34 -1.67 23.14
CA LEU A 359 -14.41 -1.25 24.56
C LEU A 359 -13.53 -2.14 25.44
N GLU A 360 -13.57 -3.45 25.24
CA GLU A 360 -12.70 -4.40 25.93
C GLU A 360 -11.23 -4.08 25.69
N SER A 361 -10.81 -3.89 24.41
CA SER A 361 -9.43 -3.53 24.05
C SER A 361 -8.99 -2.22 24.71
N CYS A 362 -9.85 -1.20 24.74
CA CYS A 362 -9.58 0.06 25.42
C CYS A 362 -9.42 -0.12 26.93
N MET A 363 -10.28 -0.90 27.58
CA MET A 363 -10.20 -1.18 29.02
C MET A 363 -8.90 -1.91 29.36
N VAL A 364 -8.56 -2.93 28.61
CA VAL A 364 -7.28 -3.66 28.76
C VAL A 364 -6.10 -2.70 28.58
N CYS A 365 -6.12 -1.85 27.56
CA CYS A 365 -5.07 -0.85 27.34
C CYS A 365 -4.92 0.10 28.56
N LEU A 366 -6.02 0.56 29.17
CA LEU A 366 -5.98 1.42 30.36
C LEU A 366 -5.37 0.70 31.57
N LEU A 367 -5.66 -0.58 31.78
CA LEU A 367 -5.08 -1.35 32.90
C LEU A 367 -3.55 -1.41 32.80
N TYR A 368 -3.01 -1.53 31.59
CA TYR A 368 -1.55 -1.52 31.37
C TYR A 368 -0.90 -0.13 31.42
N THR A 369 -1.70 0.95 31.41
CA THR A 369 -1.18 2.33 31.45
C THR A 369 -1.31 2.98 32.83
N SER A 370 -2.17 2.44 33.73
CA SER A 370 -2.45 3.03 35.04
C SER A 370 -1.52 2.59 36.18
N ASP A 371 -0.69 1.57 35.94
CA ASP A 371 0.23 1.02 36.96
C ASP A 371 1.70 1.51 36.83
N ALA A 372 1.91 2.70 36.28
CA ALA A 372 3.23 3.29 36.17
C ALA A 372 3.34 4.61 36.93
#